data_6c5271a80aae3e2cb0cbccb0dd12cbdb
#
_entry.id   6c5271a80aae3e2cb0cbccb0dd12cbdb
#
_cell.length_a   1.000
_cell.length_b   1.000
_cell.length_c   1.000
_cell.angle_alpha   90.00
_cell.angle_beta   90.00
_cell.angle_gamma   90.00
#
_symmetry.space_group_name_H-M   'P 1'
#
loop_
_entity.id
_entity.type
_entity.pdbx_description
1 polymer ?
#
loop_
_entity_poly.entity_id
_entity_poly.type
_entity_poly.pdbx_seq_one_letter_code
_entity_poly.pdbx_strand_id
1 'polypeptide(L)'
;MSNFALVGAAGFVAPRHMKAIAETGNTLVAAVDPHDSVGIIDRYFPDAAFFTEVERFDRFLEKRRRVDPVHYLSICSPNYLHDAHVRLALRVGAHAICEKPLVLSPWNLDQLAALEQEYGRRVYSVMQLRLLPALQGLKARLGRERADVELTYITPRGRWHDVSWKGVPEKSGGIALNTGVHFFDALIWLYGLPQSSRVYMSQRDKMSGVFELERARVSWFLSVDGADMPKGVGKPAYRELVSDGVALEFSDGFPDLHTEVYRDVLNGGGFSIEDVRPAIQLAHEMRIASPVTPGADAHRLLRRTI
;
A
#
# COMPACT_ATOMS: atom_id res chain seq x y z
N MET A 1 -19.94 -6.42 16.64
CA MET A 1 -18.74 -5.76 17.19
C MET A 1 -17.60 -6.78 17.13
N SER A 2 -16.48 -6.42 16.50
CA SER A 2 -15.34 -7.32 16.32
C SER A 2 -14.14 -6.87 17.14
N ASN A 3 -13.36 -7.84 17.64
CA ASN A 3 -12.09 -7.58 18.32
C ASN A 3 -10.97 -7.46 17.27
N PHE A 4 -10.22 -6.38 17.35
CA PHE A 4 -9.03 -6.14 16.55
C PHE A 4 -7.77 -6.21 17.40
N ALA A 5 -6.66 -6.60 16.78
CA ALA A 5 -5.33 -6.35 17.30
C ALA A 5 -4.51 -5.60 16.22
N LEU A 6 -3.40 -4.94 16.61
CA LEU A 6 -2.62 -4.11 15.70
C LEU A 6 -1.12 -4.33 15.91
N VAL A 7 -0.39 -4.49 14.81
CA VAL A 7 1.07 -4.57 14.78
C VAL A 7 1.65 -3.32 14.13
N GLY A 8 2.68 -2.73 14.73
CA GLY A 8 3.31 -1.50 14.25
C GLY A 8 2.61 -0.24 14.78
N ALA A 9 2.24 -0.24 16.06
CA ALA A 9 1.44 0.80 16.72
C ALA A 9 2.09 2.19 16.74
N ALA A 10 3.42 2.28 16.76
CA ALA A 10 4.17 3.54 16.67
C ALA A 10 4.37 4.02 15.21
N GLY A 11 3.90 3.25 14.23
CA GLY A 11 4.03 3.57 12.82
C GLY A 11 3.18 4.78 12.39
N PHE A 12 3.64 5.51 11.36
CA PHE A 12 2.97 6.71 10.83
C PHE A 12 1.51 6.46 10.39
N VAL A 13 1.19 5.25 9.93
CA VAL A 13 -0.15 4.91 9.44
C VAL A 13 -1.06 4.32 10.52
N ALA A 14 -0.50 3.84 11.64
CA ALA A 14 -1.24 3.20 12.72
C ALA A 14 -2.42 4.03 13.26
N PRO A 15 -2.31 5.37 13.45
CA PRO A 15 -3.44 6.19 13.88
C PRO A 15 -4.64 6.16 12.95
N ARG A 16 -4.41 5.97 11.63
CA ARG A 16 -5.50 5.85 10.64
C ARG A 16 -6.25 4.53 10.79
N HIS A 17 -5.53 3.45 11.09
CA HIS A 17 -6.14 2.15 11.38
C HIS A 17 -6.91 2.18 12.68
N MET A 18 -6.35 2.78 13.75
CA MET A 18 -7.06 2.95 15.02
C MET A 18 -8.35 3.76 14.84
N LYS A 19 -8.28 4.87 14.10
CA LYS A 19 -9.46 5.66 13.72
C LYS A 19 -10.49 4.81 12.98
N ALA A 20 -10.07 4.04 11.98
CA ALA A 20 -10.95 3.18 11.19
C ALA A 20 -11.64 2.11 12.05
N ILE A 21 -10.91 1.47 12.96
CA ILE A 21 -11.48 0.50 13.92
C ILE A 21 -12.55 1.17 14.77
N ALA A 22 -12.26 2.34 15.35
CA ALA A 22 -13.19 3.07 16.19
C ALA A 22 -14.44 3.54 15.42
N GLU A 23 -14.26 4.16 14.24
CA GLU A 23 -15.36 4.69 13.42
C GLU A 23 -16.26 3.59 12.81
N THR A 24 -15.75 2.36 12.73
CA THR A 24 -16.56 1.19 12.32
C THR A 24 -17.22 0.47 13.50
N GLY A 25 -17.16 1.05 14.72
CA GLY A 25 -17.84 0.51 15.91
C GLY A 25 -17.18 -0.76 16.47
N ASN A 26 -15.88 -0.93 16.27
CA ASN A 26 -15.11 -2.11 16.71
C ASN A 26 -14.12 -1.74 17.81
N THR A 27 -13.50 -2.74 18.44
CA THR A 27 -12.60 -2.58 19.57
C THR A 27 -11.18 -3.06 19.22
N LEU A 28 -10.16 -2.26 19.56
CA LEU A 28 -8.78 -2.71 19.59
C LEU A 28 -8.49 -3.31 20.98
N VAL A 29 -8.20 -4.59 21.06
CA VAL A 29 -7.96 -5.29 22.33
C VAL A 29 -6.47 -5.42 22.65
N ALA A 30 -5.60 -5.33 21.66
CA ALA A 30 -4.16 -5.37 21.85
C ALA A 30 -3.41 -4.68 20.73
N ALA A 31 -2.23 -4.13 21.06
CA ALA A 31 -1.31 -3.57 20.09
C ALA A 31 0.15 -3.95 20.44
N VAL A 32 1.02 -4.00 19.43
CA VAL A 32 2.44 -4.25 19.60
C VAL A 32 3.29 -3.32 18.74
N ASP A 33 4.36 -2.80 19.32
CA ASP A 33 5.46 -2.13 18.62
C ASP A 33 6.71 -2.20 19.49
N PRO A 34 7.91 -2.45 18.93
CA PRO A 34 9.15 -2.41 19.71
C PRO A 34 9.45 -1.03 20.30
N HIS A 35 8.84 0.03 19.78
CA HIS A 35 8.90 1.38 20.31
C HIS A 35 7.67 1.69 21.17
N ASP A 36 7.89 2.32 22.31
CA ASP A 36 6.84 2.65 23.30
C ASP A 36 6.21 4.04 23.12
N SER A 37 6.59 4.76 22.07
CA SER A 37 6.00 6.07 21.73
C SER A 37 4.61 5.90 21.09
N VAL A 38 3.68 5.32 21.83
CA VAL A 38 2.35 4.88 21.35
C VAL A 38 1.17 5.54 22.08
N GLY A 39 1.39 6.68 22.73
CA GLY A 39 0.32 7.41 23.46
C GLY A 39 -0.93 7.74 22.63
N ILE A 40 -0.84 7.61 21.31
CA ILE A 40 -2.00 7.72 20.42
C ILE A 40 -3.08 6.63 20.67
N ILE A 41 -2.70 5.49 21.26
CA ILE A 41 -3.64 4.42 21.62
C ILE A 41 -4.69 4.95 22.59
N ASP A 42 -4.28 5.77 23.57
CA ASP A 42 -5.18 6.32 24.60
C ASP A 42 -6.29 7.17 24.01
N ARG A 43 -6.05 7.77 22.86
CA ARG A 43 -7.06 8.58 22.16
C ARG A 43 -8.26 7.76 21.66
N TYR A 44 -8.01 6.50 21.30
CA TYR A 44 -9.02 5.66 20.65
C TYR A 44 -9.39 4.45 21.50
N PHE A 45 -8.41 3.82 22.18
CA PHE A 45 -8.58 2.56 22.89
C PHE A 45 -7.70 2.49 24.14
N PRO A 46 -8.00 3.28 25.19
CA PRO A 46 -7.17 3.35 26.39
C PRO A 46 -7.05 2.02 27.14
N ASP A 47 -8.01 1.10 26.96
CA ASP A 47 -8.02 -0.22 27.60
C ASP A 47 -7.28 -1.29 26.78
N ALA A 48 -6.71 -0.96 25.61
CA ALA A 48 -5.99 -1.92 24.79
C ALA A 48 -4.68 -2.36 25.46
N ALA A 49 -4.43 -3.67 25.55
CA ALA A 49 -3.16 -4.17 26.04
C ALA A 49 -2.02 -3.81 25.06
N PHE A 50 -0.93 -3.25 25.59
CA PHE A 50 0.23 -2.89 24.77
C PHE A 50 1.44 -3.79 25.10
N PHE A 51 2.19 -4.16 24.04
CA PHE A 51 3.37 -5.00 24.13
C PHE A 51 4.53 -4.39 23.36
N THR A 52 5.74 -4.49 23.89
CA THR A 52 6.98 -4.14 23.19
C THR A 52 7.63 -5.35 22.53
N GLU A 53 7.29 -6.57 22.95
CA GLU A 53 7.82 -7.82 22.42
C GLU A 53 6.73 -8.60 21.67
N VAL A 54 7.05 -8.98 20.43
CA VAL A 54 6.13 -9.72 19.57
C VAL A 54 5.78 -11.10 20.13
N GLU A 55 6.71 -11.73 20.86
CA GLU A 55 6.51 -13.05 21.48
C GLU A 55 5.49 -13.02 22.62
N ARG A 56 5.46 -11.91 23.39
CA ARG A 56 4.45 -11.70 24.43
C ARG A 56 3.08 -11.40 23.83
N PHE A 57 3.06 -10.58 22.78
CA PHE A 57 1.86 -10.30 22.02
C PHE A 57 1.28 -11.56 21.40
N ASP A 58 2.11 -12.38 20.74
CA ASP A 58 1.72 -13.67 20.17
C ASP A 58 1.06 -14.59 21.21
N ARG A 59 1.71 -14.78 22.36
CA ARG A 59 1.13 -15.59 23.47
C ARG A 59 -0.18 -15.02 23.99
N PHE A 60 -0.33 -13.70 24.02
CA PHE A 60 -1.57 -13.05 24.40
C PHE A 60 -2.69 -13.37 23.40
N LEU A 61 -2.45 -13.26 22.11
CA LEU A 61 -3.40 -13.59 21.05
C LEU A 61 -3.82 -15.07 21.10
N GLU A 62 -2.84 -15.97 21.25
CA GLU A 62 -3.10 -17.42 21.34
C GLU A 62 -3.94 -17.78 22.58
N LYS A 63 -3.68 -17.15 23.71
CA LYS A 63 -4.49 -17.33 24.93
C LYS A 63 -5.93 -16.85 24.72
N ARG A 64 -6.13 -15.70 24.06
CA ARG A 64 -7.46 -15.16 23.76
C ARG A 64 -8.26 -16.01 22.77
N ARG A 65 -7.58 -16.68 21.84
CA ARG A 65 -8.21 -17.47 20.78
C ARG A 65 -9.34 -18.40 21.26
N ARG A 66 -9.25 -18.91 22.49
CA ARG A 66 -10.21 -19.88 23.05
C ARG A 66 -11.36 -19.24 23.82
N VAL A 67 -11.23 -17.98 24.25
CA VAL A 67 -12.17 -17.33 25.17
C VAL A 67 -12.87 -16.15 24.51
N ASP A 68 -12.09 -15.25 23.92
CA ASP A 68 -12.55 -14.01 23.30
C ASP A 68 -11.60 -13.66 22.14
N PRO A 69 -11.76 -14.32 20.98
CA PRO A 69 -10.78 -14.29 19.91
C PRO A 69 -10.64 -12.89 19.28
N VAL A 70 -9.44 -12.64 18.75
CA VAL A 70 -9.21 -11.54 17.81
C VAL A 70 -9.76 -11.95 16.45
N HIS A 71 -10.63 -11.14 15.86
CA HIS A 71 -11.24 -11.40 14.56
C HIS A 71 -10.37 -10.88 13.41
N TYR A 72 -9.70 -9.75 13.64
CA TYR A 72 -8.85 -9.07 12.63
C TYR A 72 -7.52 -8.63 13.24
N LEU A 73 -6.43 -8.84 12.53
CA LEU A 73 -5.12 -8.27 12.83
C LEU A 73 -4.80 -7.17 11.80
N SER A 74 -4.72 -5.92 12.25
CA SER A 74 -4.27 -4.78 11.44
C SER A 74 -2.75 -4.74 11.43
N ILE A 75 -2.13 -4.72 10.24
CA ILE A 75 -0.68 -4.82 10.06
C ILE A 75 -0.16 -3.50 9.48
N CYS A 76 0.53 -2.72 10.32
CA CYS A 76 1.10 -1.41 10.05
C CYS A 76 2.63 -1.40 10.20
N SER A 77 3.24 -2.56 10.33
CA SER A 77 4.67 -2.75 10.49
C SER A 77 5.47 -2.35 9.23
N PRO A 78 6.81 -2.31 9.29
CA PRO A 78 7.64 -2.17 8.09
C PRO A 78 7.37 -3.25 7.03
N ASN A 79 7.43 -2.87 5.75
CA ASN A 79 7.02 -3.71 4.61
C ASN A 79 7.62 -5.14 4.63
N TYR A 80 8.90 -5.29 5.02
CA TYR A 80 9.57 -6.59 5.06
C TYR A 80 9.05 -7.54 6.14
N LEU A 81 8.25 -7.04 7.09
CA LEU A 81 7.64 -7.82 8.15
C LEU A 81 6.18 -8.22 7.85
N HIS A 82 5.59 -7.69 6.79
CA HIS A 82 4.18 -7.92 6.48
C HIS A 82 3.87 -9.41 6.34
N ASP A 83 4.66 -10.15 5.55
CA ASP A 83 4.47 -11.60 5.36
C ASP A 83 4.43 -12.36 6.69
N ALA A 84 5.38 -12.10 7.59
CA ALA A 84 5.45 -12.75 8.90
C ALA A 84 4.23 -12.43 9.77
N HIS A 85 3.77 -11.18 9.76
CA HIS A 85 2.62 -10.76 10.56
C HIS A 85 1.28 -11.21 9.97
N VAL A 86 1.18 -11.35 8.63
CA VAL A 86 0.02 -12.00 8.00
C VAL A 86 -0.06 -13.47 8.41
N ARG A 87 1.06 -14.19 8.39
CA ARG A 87 1.11 -15.60 8.89
C ARG A 87 0.72 -15.71 10.36
N LEU A 88 1.16 -14.75 11.19
CA LEU A 88 0.72 -14.68 12.59
C LEU A 88 -0.80 -14.50 12.68
N ALA A 89 -1.40 -13.59 11.93
CA ALA A 89 -2.83 -13.38 11.91
C ALA A 89 -3.61 -14.67 11.60
N LEU A 90 -3.25 -15.31 10.49
CA LEU A 90 -3.91 -16.55 10.05
C LEU A 90 -3.77 -17.68 11.10
N ARG A 91 -2.57 -17.88 11.65
CA ARG A 91 -2.29 -18.89 12.65
C ARG A 91 -3.10 -18.72 13.94
N VAL A 92 -3.28 -17.48 14.41
CA VAL A 92 -4.10 -17.21 15.60
C VAL A 92 -5.61 -17.22 15.32
N GLY A 93 -6.00 -17.47 14.06
CA GLY A 93 -7.40 -17.54 13.64
C GLY A 93 -8.04 -16.19 13.33
N ALA A 94 -7.25 -15.15 13.08
CA ALA A 94 -7.72 -13.83 12.68
C ALA A 94 -7.61 -13.61 11.16
N HIS A 95 -8.48 -12.77 10.61
CA HIS A 95 -8.28 -12.18 9.28
C HIS A 95 -7.16 -11.13 9.35
N ALA A 96 -6.38 -10.96 8.29
CA ALA A 96 -5.35 -9.93 8.20
C ALA A 96 -5.85 -8.74 7.38
N ILE A 97 -5.67 -7.51 7.89
CA ILE A 97 -5.79 -6.26 7.12
C ILE A 97 -4.40 -5.63 7.10
N CYS A 98 -3.72 -5.76 5.96
CA CYS A 98 -2.30 -5.43 5.83
C CYS A 98 -2.07 -4.19 4.98
N GLU A 99 -1.22 -3.28 5.49
CA GLU A 99 -0.71 -2.17 4.69
C GLU A 99 0.00 -2.64 3.43
N LYS A 100 0.03 -1.75 2.47
CA LYS A 100 0.73 -2.01 1.20
C LYS A 100 2.24 -1.73 1.31
N PRO A 101 3.06 -2.42 0.51
CA PRO A 101 2.72 -3.60 -0.30
C PRO A 101 2.44 -4.80 0.59
N LEU A 102 1.52 -5.66 0.20
CA LEU A 102 1.20 -6.86 0.99
C LEU A 102 2.45 -7.73 1.24
N VAL A 103 3.28 -7.88 0.22
CA VAL A 103 4.58 -8.57 0.28
C VAL A 103 5.60 -7.88 -0.62
N LEU A 104 6.90 -8.17 -0.42
CA LEU A 104 7.99 -7.66 -1.26
C LEU A 104 8.30 -8.54 -2.47
N SER A 105 7.88 -9.80 -2.45
CA SER A 105 8.14 -10.80 -3.48
C SER A 105 6.86 -11.52 -3.87
N PRO A 106 6.51 -11.61 -5.16
CA PRO A 106 5.22 -12.14 -5.61
C PRO A 106 5.01 -13.61 -5.23
N TRP A 107 6.06 -14.44 -5.15
CA TRP A 107 5.94 -15.86 -4.74
C TRP A 107 5.48 -16.05 -3.28
N ASN A 108 5.61 -15.03 -2.41
CA ASN A 108 5.04 -15.10 -1.07
C ASN A 108 3.50 -15.08 -1.11
N LEU A 109 2.89 -14.52 -2.17
CA LEU A 109 1.43 -14.50 -2.33
C LEU A 109 0.86 -15.91 -2.43
N ASP A 110 1.55 -16.84 -3.14
CA ASP A 110 1.09 -18.23 -3.27
C ASP A 110 1.08 -18.94 -1.92
N GLN A 111 2.11 -18.67 -1.11
CA GLN A 111 2.19 -19.23 0.25
C GLN A 111 1.10 -18.66 1.15
N LEU A 112 0.83 -17.36 1.08
CA LEU A 112 -0.24 -16.72 1.85
C LEU A 112 -1.63 -17.23 1.41
N ALA A 113 -1.85 -17.43 0.11
CA ALA A 113 -3.09 -17.99 -0.41
C ALA A 113 -3.31 -19.43 0.07
N ALA A 114 -2.26 -20.25 0.14
CA ALA A 114 -2.35 -21.59 0.71
C ALA A 114 -2.71 -21.54 2.21
N LEU A 115 -2.13 -20.62 2.96
CA LEU A 115 -2.44 -20.44 4.39
C LEU A 115 -3.87 -19.91 4.62
N GLU A 116 -4.40 -19.05 3.73
CA GLU A 116 -5.81 -18.64 3.79
C GLU A 116 -6.74 -19.85 3.76
N GLN A 117 -6.46 -20.80 2.86
CA GLN A 117 -7.24 -22.03 2.73
C GLN A 117 -7.07 -22.92 3.96
N GLU A 118 -5.84 -23.10 4.44
CA GLU A 118 -5.51 -23.94 5.60
C GLU A 118 -6.22 -23.44 6.87
N TYR A 119 -6.16 -22.14 7.14
CA TYR A 119 -6.71 -21.57 8.37
C TYR A 119 -8.16 -21.09 8.25
N GLY A 120 -8.75 -21.11 7.04
CA GLY A 120 -10.11 -20.62 6.81
C GLY A 120 -10.26 -19.13 7.16
N ARG A 121 -9.22 -18.34 6.91
CA ARG A 121 -9.19 -16.88 7.16
C ARG A 121 -8.80 -16.15 5.89
N ARG A 122 -9.02 -14.84 5.86
CA ARG A 122 -8.76 -13.99 4.69
C ARG A 122 -7.65 -13.00 4.96
N VAL A 123 -6.92 -12.65 3.90
CA VAL A 123 -5.92 -11.58 3.85
C VAL A 123 -6.43 -10.46 2.95
N TYR A 124 -6.49 -9.25 3.49
CA TYR A 124 -6.87 -8.05 2.78
C TYR A 124 -5.70 -7.08 2.75
N SER A 125 -5.43 -6.49 1.59
CA SER A 125 -4.43 -5.44 1.43
C SER A 125 -5.09 -4.07 1.38
N VAL A 126 -4.44 -3.06 1.97
CA VAL A 126 -4.95 -1.68 1.98
C VAL A 126 -4.61 -1.01 0.65
N MET A 127 -5.43 -1.23 -0.38
CA MET A 127 -5.33 -0.59 -1.72
C MET A 127 -6.38 0.51 -1.88
N GLN A 128 -6.36 1.45 -0.94
CA GLN A 128 -7.41 2.46 -0.75
C GLN A 128 -7.65 3.38 -1.96
N LEU A 129 -6.72 3.48 -2.93
CA LEU A 129 -6.94 4.33 -4.11
C LEU A 129 -8.11 3.86 -4.98
N ARG A 130 -8.44 2.57 -4.98
CA ARG A 130 -9.62 2.06 -5.67
C ARG A 130 -10.94 2.63 -5.10
N LEU A 131 -10.92 3.10 -3.85
CA LEU A 131 -12.06 3.72 -3.17
C LEU A 131 -12.06 5.25 -3.29
N LEU A 132 -11.06 5.85 -3.95
CA LEU A 132 -11.02 7.30 -4.14
C LEU A 132 -12.13 7.74 -5.11
N PRO A 133 -13.06 8.63 -4.71
CA PRO A 133 -14.19 9.04 -5.55
C PRO A 133 -13.79 9.56 -6.93
N ALA A 134 -12.66 10.27 -7.01
CA ALA A 134 -12.14 10.78 -8.28
C ALA A 134 -11.75 9.65 -9.26
N LEU A 135 -11.12 8.56 -8.75
CA LEU A 135 -10.76 7.40 -9.58
C LEU A 135 -11.96 6.52 -9.90
N GLN A 136 -12.93 6.40 -8.98
CA GLN A 136 -14.20 5.73 -9.26
C GLN A 136 -14.99 6.47 -10.34
N GLY A 137 -15.04 7.81 -10.26
CA GLY A 137 -15.66 8.65 -11.29
C GLY A 137 -14.93 8.54 -12.64
N LEU A 138 -13.60 8.43 -12.64
CA LEU A 138 -12.83 8.16 -13.86
C LEU A 138 -13.23 6.80 -14.43
N LYS A 139 -13.21 5.74 -13.63
CA LYS A 139 -13.56 4.38 -14.07
C LYS A 139 -14.95 4.30 -14.70
N ALA A 140 -15.92 4.99 -14.12
CA ALA A 140 -17.30 5.01 -14.64
C ALA A 140 -17.43 5.69 -16.03
N ARG A 141 -16.45 6.54 -16.39
CA ARG A 141 -16.41 7.27 -17.68
C ARG A 141 -15.47 6.65 -18.72
N LEU A 142 -14.65 5.66 -18.32
CA LEU A 142 -13.73 5.01 -19.26
C LEU A 142 -14.49 4.27 -20.35
N GLY A 143 -14.16 4.59 -21.61
CA GLY A 143 -14.59 3.88 -22.81
C GLY A 143 -13.87 2.54 -22.99
N ARG A 144 -14.07 1.95 -24.16
CA ARG A 144 -13.36 0.73 -24.60
C ARG A 144 -12.05 1.01 -25.32
N GLU A 145 -11.82 2.25 -25.71
CA GLU A 145 -10.64 2.67 -26.45
C GLU A 145 -9.41 2.60 -25.56
N ARG A 146 -8.25 2.46 -26.19
CA ARG A 146 -6.97 2.43 -25.51
C ARG A 146 -6.53 3.85 -25.16
N ALA A 147 -6.21 4.11 -23.91
CA ALA A 147 -5.81 5.40 -23.39
C ALA A 147 -4.28 5.58 -23.37
N ASP A 148 -3.83 6.81 -23.59
CA ASP A 148 -2.47 7.24 -23.23
C ASP A 148 -2.51 7.91 -21.85
N VAL A 149 -1.79 7.31 -20.89
CA VAL A 149 -1.80 7.72 -19.49
C VAL A 149 -0.41 8.16 -19.05
N GLU A 150 -0.34 9.29 -18.36
CA GLU A 150 0.87 9.75 -17.71
C GLU A 150 0.65 9.85 -16.21
N LEU A 151 1.49 9.17 -15.41
CA LEU A 151 1.46 9.20 -13.95
C LEU A 151 2.67 9.97 -13.42
N THR A 152 2.43 11.01 -12.65
CA THR A 152 3.45 11.71 -11.87
C THR A 152 3.16 11.55 -10.38
N TYR A 153 4.10 10.97 -9.62
CA TYR A 153 4.03 10.98 -8.17
C TYR A 153 5.37 11.39 -7.57
N ILE A 154 5.37 12.55 -6.92
CA ILE A 154 6.52 13.09 -6.22
C ILE A 154 6.13 13.30 -4.76
N THR A 155 6.86 12.68 -3.84
CA THR A 155 6.59 12.74 -2.40
C THR A 155 7.90 12.98 -1.65
N PRO A 156 8.33 14.24 -1.50
CA PRO A 156 9.60 14.59 -0.88
C PRO A 156 9.81 13.92 0.47
N ARG A 157 11.01 13.41 0.67
CA ARG A 157 11.44 12.82 1.94
C ARG A 157 12.68 13.53 2.46
N GLY A 158 12.73 13.74 3.75
CA GLY A 158 13.92 14.27 4.42
C GLY A 158 15.00 13.20 4.60
N ARG A 159 16.16 13.60 5.12
CA ARG A 159 17.32 12.71 5.37
C ARG A 159 17.01 11.50 6.26
N TRP A 160 15.96 11.59 7.10
CA TRP A 160 15.50 10.49 7.92
C TRP A 160 15.10 9.26 7.10
N HIS A 161 14.63 9.47 5.87
CA HIS A 161 14.23 8.40 4.95
C HIS A 161 15.41 7.46 4.67
N ASP A 162 16.58 8.02 4.42
CA ASP A 162 17.78 7.27 4.04
C ASP A 162 18.34 6.39 5.14
N VAL A 163 18.16 6.79 6.40
CA VAL A 163 18.62 6.03 7.58
C VAL A 163 17.55 5.11 8.16
N SER A 164 16.30 5.24 7.67
CA SER A 164 15.20 4.37 8.07
C SER A 164 15.11 3.11 7.18
N TRP A 165 14.29 2.15 7.59
CA TRP A 165 14.01 0.96 6.79
C TRP A 165 13.45 1.30 5.39
N LYS A 166 12.86 2.48 5.21
CA LYS A 166 12.29 2.94 3.93
C LYS A 166 13.34 3.23 2.88
N GLY A 167 14.54 3.68 3.29
CA GLY A 167 15.68 3.92 2.41
C GLY A 167 16.47 2.65 2.06
N VAL A 168 16.11 1.49 2.64
CA VAL A 168 16.75 0.19 2.39
C VAL A 168 15.86 -0.62 1.44
N PRO A 169 16.25 -0.82 0.15
CA PRO A 169 15.41 -1.49 -0.86
C PRO A 169 14.99 -2.91 -0.48
N GLU A 170 15.82 -3.66 0.23
CA GLU A 170 15.52 -5.02 0.71
C GLU A 170 14.43 -5.04 1.77
N LYS A 171 14.26 -3.93 2.51
CA LYS A 171 13.25 -3.77 3.56
C LYS A 171 11.98 -3.08 3.07
N SER A 172 12.13 -2.11 2.17
CA SER A 172 11.01 -1.29 1.69
C SER A 172 10.38 -1.82 0.39
N GLY A 173 11.16 -2.53 -0.43
CA GLY A 173 10.82 -2.88 -1.80
C GLY A 173 11.24 -1.79 -2.82
N GLY A 174 11.96 -0.74 -2.37
CA GLY A 174 12.40 0.37 -3.22
C GLY A 174 11.24 1.26 -3.71
N ILE A 175 11.54 2.14 -4.65
CA ILE A 175 10.57 3.13 -5.18
C ILE A 175 9.35 2.45 -5.80
N ALA A 176 9.54 1.39 -6.59
CA ALA A 176 8.45 0.72 -7.30
C ALA A 176 7.39 0.14 -6.33
N LEU A 177 7.81 -0.61 -5.31
CA LEU A 177 6.89 -1.24 -4.35
C LEU A 177 6.44 -0.27 -3.25
N ASN A 178 7.37 0.44 -2.61
CA ASN A 178 7.01 1.29 -1.48
C ASN A 178 6.16 2.50 -1.89
N THR A 179 6.48 3.10 -3.05
CA THR A 179 5.87 4.35 -3.53
C THR A 179 4.89 4.08 -4.68
N GLY A 180 5.25 3.22 -5.63
CA GLY A 180 4.53 3.02 -6.89
C GLY A 180 3.33 2.09 -6.80
N VAL A 181 3.39 1.02 -5.98
CA VAL A 181 2.40 -0.08 -6.00
C VAL A 181 0.95 0.38 -5.91
N HIS A 182 0.64 1.40 -5.14
CA HIS A 182 -0.70 1.97 -5.05
C HIS A 182 -1.26 2.45 -6.38
N PHE A 183 -0.41 3.19 -7.13
CA PHE A 183 -0.81 3.77 -8.41
C PHE A 183 -0.85 2.70 -9.48
N PHE A 184 0.09 1.77 -9.46
CA PHE A 184 0.09 0.64 -10.38
C PHE A 184 -1.16 -0.22 -10.19
N ASP A 185 -1.54 -0.48 -8.95
CA ASP A 185 -2.78 -1.18 -8.59
C ASP A 185 -4.02 -0.44 -9.11
N ALA A 186 -4.10 0.87 -8.85
CA ALA A 186 -5.22 1.68 -9.33
C ALA A 186 -5.31 1.71 -10.86
N LEU A 187 -4.17 1.81 -11.56
CA LEU A 187 -4.13 1.80 -13.02
C LEU A 187 -4.50 0.45 -13.62
N ILE A 188 -4.06 -0.65 -13.02
CA ILE A 188 -4.47 -2.00 -13.40
C ILE A 188 -5.99 -2.17 -13.21
N TRP A 189 -6.52 -1.72 -12.09
CA TRP A 189 -7.97 -1.74 -11.84
C TRP A 189 -8.77 -0.89 -12.84
N LEU A 190 -8.22 0.23 -13.31
CA LEU A 190 -8.85 1.09 -14.32
C LEU A 190 -8.78 0.50 -15.73
N TYR A 191 -7.62 0.01 -16.15
CA TYR A 191 -7.30 -0.24 -17.56
C TYR A 191 -7.01 -1.70 -17.92
N GLY A 192 -7.08 -2.63 -16.95
CA GLY A 192 -6.85 -4.05 -17.16
C GLY A 192 -5.43 -4.51 -16.85
N LEU A 193 -5.13 -5.76 -17.13
CA LEU A 193 -3.90 -6.43 -16.70
C LEU A 193 -2.64 -5.93 -17.45
N PRO A 194 -1.45 -6.00 -16.82
CA PRO A 194 -0.19 -5.67 -17.45
C PRO A 194 0.15 -6.64 -18.60
N GLN A 195 0.67 -6.09 -19.70
CA GLN A 195 1.12 -6.83 -20.87
C GLN A 195 2.66 -6.80 -21.03
N SER A 196 3.28 -5.66 -20.73
CA SER A 196 4.73 -5.48 -20.75
C SER A 196 5.14 -4.27 -19.94
N SER A 197 6.42 -4.22 -19.56
CA SER A 197 6.99 -3.06 -18.88
C SER A 197 8.42 -2.79 -19.31
N ARG A 198 8.85 -1.53 -19.25
CA ARG A 198 10.23 -1.08 -19.47
C ARG A 198 10.58 0.01 -18.45
N VAL A 199 11.76 -0.10 -17.87
CA VAL A 199 12.30 0.90 -16.96
C VAL A 199 13.33 1.73 -17.72
N TYR A 200 13.19 3.05 -17.66
CA TYR A 200 14.09 4.00 -18.30
C TYR A 200 15.08 4.62 -17.32
N MET A 201 14.68 4.74 -16.07
CA MET A 201 15.52 5.26 -14.99
C MET A 201 15.22 4.48 -13.71
N SER A 202 16.27 4.06 -13.02
CA SER A 202 16.20 3.43 -11.71
C SER A 202 17.33 3.99 -10.84
N GLN A 203 17.00 4.90 -9.96
CA GLN A 203 17.90 5.53 -9.00
C GLN A 203 17.38 5.27 -7.59
N ARG A 204 18.19 5.61 -6.58
CA ARG A 204 17.84 5.42 -5.18
C ARG A 204 16.57 6.18 -4.77
N ASP A 205 16.39 7.38 -5.30
CA ASP A 205 15.37 8.37 -4.95
C ASP A 205 14.30 8.55 -6.01
N LYS A 206 14.49 8.01 -7.22
CA LYS A 206 13.51 8.15 -8.32
C LYS A 206 13.57 7.00 -9.32
N MET A 207 12.43 6.73 -9.93
CA MET A 207 12.28 5.76 -11.01
C MET A 207 11.32 6.30 -12.07
N SER A 208 11.55 5.88 -13.31
CA SER A 208 10.66 6.20 -14.43
C SER A 208 10.68 5.08 -15.46
N GLY A 209 9.57 4.92 -16.16
CA GLY A 209 9.43 3.91 -17.19
C GLY A 209 8.09 3.99 -17.89
N VAL A 210 7.76 2.93 -18.60
CA VAL A 210 6.49 2.73 -19.27
C VAL A 210 6.02 1.30 -19.02
N PHE A 211 4.72 1.10 -18.92
CA PHE A 211 4.11 -0.23 -19.02
C PHE A 211 2.85 -0.18 -19.85
N GLU A 212 2.56 -1.30 -20.47
CA GLU A 212 1.37 -1.51 -21.28
C GLU A 212 0.34 -2.29 -20.49
N LEU A 213 -0.89 -1.79 -20.44
CA LEU A 213 -2.06 -2.48 -19.93
C LEU A 213 -2.95 -2.91 -21.10
N GLU A 214 -3.94 -3.76 -20.84
CA GLU A 214 -4.92 -4.17 -21.88
C GLU A 214 -5.52 -2.97 -22.62
N ARG A 215 -5.83 -1.89 -21.87
CA ARG A 215 -6.52 -0.69 -22.40
C ARG A 215 -5.78 0.61 -22.18
N ALA A 216 -4.48 0.58 -21.83
CA ALA A 216 -3.70 1.80 -21.70
C ALA A 216 -2.22 1.57 -21.95
N ARG A 217 -1.54 2.63 -22.42
CA ARG A 217 -0.10 2.82 -22.25
C ARG A 217 0.10 3.79 -21.10
N VAL A 218 0.95 3.43 -20.16
CA VAL A 218 1.24 4.27 -18.99
C VAL A 218 2.71 4.67 -18.98
N SER A 219 3.00 5.94 -19.18
CA SER A 219 4.31 6.52 -18.85
C SER A 219 4.29 7.03 -17.40
N TRP A 220 5.31 6.74 -16.62
CA TRP A 220 5.29 7.06 -15.20
C TRP A 220 6.61 7.62 -14.68
N PHE A 221 6.52 8.50 -13.69
CA PHE A 221 7.63 9.09 -12.97
C PHE A 221 7.31 9.10 -11.46
N LEU A 222 8.18 8.47 -10.67
CA LEU A 222 8.09 8.39 -9.22
C LEU A 222 9.34 9.00 -8.60
N SER A 223 9.20 9.90 -7.62
CA SER A 223 10.33 10.51 -6.93
C SER A 223 10.05 10.77 -5.46
N VAL A 224 11.09 10.64 -4.64
CA VAL A 224 11.11 11.10 -3.24
C VAL A 224 12.03 12.32 -3.06
N ASP A 225 12.60 12.83 -4.14
CA ASP A 225 13.44 14.04 -4.17
C ASP A 225 12.55 15.30 -4.27
N GLY A 226 12.73 16.23 -3.33
CA GLY A 226 12.02 17.52 -3.36
C GLY A 226 12.39 18.43 -4.52
N ALA A 227 13.55 18.23 -5.14
CA ALA A 227 13.98 19.01 -6.31
C ALA A 227 13.12 18.73 -7.55
N ASP A 228 12.46 17.57 -7.61
CA ASP A 228 11.56 17.21 -8.71
C ASP A 228 10.15 17.84 -8.58
N MET A 229 9.82 18.48 -7.46
CA MET A 229 8.52 19.13 -7.24
C MET A 229 8.29 20.25 -8.26
N PRO A 230 7.11 20.29 -8.89
CA PRO A 230 6.78 21.41 -9.77
C PRO A 230 6.80 22.75 -9.03
N LYS A 231 7.34 23.80 -9.67
CA LYS A 231 7.41 25.14 -9.08
C LYS A 231 6.00 25.65 -8.74
N GLY A 232 5.86 26.25 -7.56
CA GLY A 232 4.60 26.85 -7.11
C GLY A 232 3.61 25.86 -6.46
N VAL A 233 3.92 24.58 -6.38
CA VAL A 233 3.10 23.59 -5.64
C VAL A 233 3.43 23.69 -4.16
N GLY A 234 2.56 24.35 -3.39
CA GLY A 234 2.67 24.49 -1.92
C GLY A 234 2.19 23.25 -1.14
N LYS A 235 2.21 22.05 -1.74
CA LYS A 235 1.70 20.80 -1.17
C LYS A 235 2.83 19.87 -0.76
N PRO A 236 2.63 19.00 0.26
CA PRO A 236 3.67 18.07 0.73
C PRO A 236 3.99 16.94 -0.26
N ALA A 237 3.16 16.75 -1.28
CA ALA A 237 3.38 15.80 -2.36
C ALA A 237 2.63 16.25 -3.60
N TYR A 238 3.09 15.82 -4.77
CA TYR A 238 2.43 16.05 -6.05
C TYR A 238 1.98 14.72 -6.65
N ARG A 239 0.68 14.62 -6.96
CA ARG A 239 0.06 13.42 -7.55
C ARG A 239 -0.82 13.84 -8.71
N GLU A 240 -0.44 13.45 -9.89
CA GLU A 240 -1.18 13.74 -11.10
C GLU A 240 -1.30 12.50 -11.96
N LEU A 241 -2.47 12.27 -12.48
CA LEU A 241 -2.79 11.30 -13.51
C LEU A 241 -3.37 12.06 -14.70
N VAL A 242 -2.72 11.98 -15.85
CA VAL A 242 -3.25 12.52 -17.11
C VAL A 242 -3.70 11.35 -17.97
N SER A 243 -4.96 11.31 -18.35
CA SER A 243 -5.52 10.31 -19.26
C SER A 243 -6.08 11.01 -20.48
N ASP A 244 -5.55 10.69 -21.67
CA ASP A 244 -5.93 11.30 -22.95
C ASP A 244 -6.00 12.84 -22.90
N GLY A 245 -5.00 13.44 -22.24
CA GLY A 245 -4.88 14.90 -22.08
C GLY A 245 -5.74 15.51 -20.97
N VAL A 246 -6.57 14.73 -20.29
CA VAL A 246 -7.37 15.19 -19.13
C VAL A 246 -6.61 14.92 -17.84
N ALA A 247 -6.23 15.99 -17.16
CA ALA A 247 -5.51 15.91 -15.90
C ALA A 247 -6.45 15.69 -14.71
N LEU A 248 -6.10 14.73 -13.85
CA LEU A 248 -6.67 14.50 -12.54
C LEU A 248 -5.57 14.68 -11.50
N GLU A 249 -5.59 15.80 -10.78
CA GLU A 249 -4.66 16.10 -9.69
C GLU A 249 -5.33 15.80 -8.34
N PHE A 250 -4.68 15.05 -7.46
CA PHE A 250 -5.22 14.62 -6.16
C PHE A 250 -4.18 14.69 -5.04
N SER A 251 -3.36 15.74 -5.07
CA SER A 251 -2.27 15.98 -4.09
C SER A 251 -2.76 16.35 -2.70
N ASP A 252 -4.03 16.71 -2.52
CA ASP A 252 -4.61 17.08 -1.21
C ASP A 252 -4.72 15.91 -0.23
N GLY A 253 -4.34 14.71 -0.68
CA GLY A 253 -4.30 13.51 0.16
C GLY A 253 -5.54 12.64 0.03
N PHE A 254 -5.65 11.69 0.95
CA PHE A 254 -6.68 10.67 0.94
C PHE A 254 -7.33 10.59 2.32
N PRO A 255 -8.13 11.62 2.72
CA PRO A 255 -8.77 11.59 4.03
C PRO A 255 -9.73 10.40 4.11
N ASP A 256 -9.71 9.72 5.25
CA ASP A 256 -10.66 8.69 5.65
C ASP A 256 -10.76 7.43 4.78
N LEU A 257 -9.94 7.28 3.74
CA LEU A 257 -9.97 6.09 2.88
C LEU A 257 -9.64 4.78 3.63
N HIS A 258 -8.90 4.84 4.74
CA HIS A 258 -8.71 3.66 5.58
C HIS A 258 -10.02 3.21 6.21
N THR A 259 -10.85 4.14 6.69
CA THR A 259 -12.17 3.82 7.23
C THR A 259 -13.07 3.18 6.18
N GLU A 260 -13.01 3.64 4.93
CA GLU A 260 -13.76 3.02 3.82
C GLU A 260 -13.26 1.60 3.51
N VAL A 261 -11.93 1.35 3.54
CA VAL A 261 -11.39 -0.01 3.41
C VAL A 261 -11.93 -0.93 4.52
N TYR A 262 -11.95 -0.44 5.77
CA TYR A 262 -12.46 -1.24 6.88
C TYR A 262 -13.95 -1.51 6.74
N ARG A 263 -14.76 -0.53 6.33
CA ARG A 263 -16.19 -0.74 6.05
C ARG A 263 -16.41 -1.78 4.97
N ASP A 264 -15.65 -1.70 3.88
CA ASP A 264 -15.73 -2.64 2.78
C ASP A 264 -15.39 -4.07 3.23
N VAL A 265 -14.28 -4.24 3.94
CA VAL A 265 -13.87 -5.56 4.50
C VAL A 265 -14.94 -6.12 5.45
N LEU A 266 -15.46 -5.30 6.36
CA LEU A 266 -16.47 -5.72 7.34
C LEU A 266 -17.82 -6.08 6.70
N ASN A 267 -18.10 -5.53 5.53
CA ASN A 267 -19.28 -5.84 4.72
C ASN A 267 -19.07 -7.03 3.76
N GLY A 268 -17.95 -7.73 3.86
CA GLY A 268 -17.64 -8.91 3.05
C GLY A 268 -16.93 -8.63 1.72
N GLY A 269 -16.51 -7.37 1.49
CA GLY A 269 -15.63 -6.97 0.40
C GLY A 269 -14.15 -7.04 0.79
N GLY A 270 -13.38 -6.04 0.38
CA GLY A 270 -11.93 -5.92 0.61
C GLY A 270 -11.10 -6.39 -0.58
N PHE A 271 -9.84 -5.98 -0.61
CA PHE A 271 -8.91 -6.34 -1.71
C PHE A 271 -8.10 -7.56 -1.31
N SER A 272 -8.40 -8.68 -1.95
CA SER A 272 -7.81 -10.00 -1.71
C SER A 272 -6.35 -10.10 -2.20
N ILE A 273 -5.69 -11.22 -1.90
CA ILE A 273 -4.37 -11.56 -2.45
C ILE A 273 -4.39 -11.52 -3.99
N GLU A 274 -5.43 -12.09 -4.60
CA GLU A 274 -5.53 -12.14 -6.08
C GLU A 274 -5.79 -10.77 -6.70
N ASP A 275 -6.52 -9.89 -6.03
CA ASP A 275 -6.74 -8.53 -6.49
C ASP A 275 -5.44 -7.71 -6.59
N VAL A 276 -4.51 -7.93 -5.67
CA VAL A 276 -3.27 -7.15 -5.59
C VAL A 276 -2.08 -7.82 -6.28
N ARG A 277 -2.19 -9.09 -6.62
CA ARG A 277 -1.14 -9.89 -7.28
C ARG A 277 -0.57 -9.20 -8.51
N PRO A 278 -1.37 -8.71 -9.49
CA PRO A 278 -0.82 -8.11 -10.70
C PRO A 278 0.02 -6.86 -10.42
N ALA A 279 -0.38 -6.04 -9.45
CA ALA A 279 0.35 -4.83 -9.08
C ALA A 279 1.68 -5.14 -8.37
N ILE A 280 1.70 -6.14 -7.49
CA ILE A 280 2.91 -6.58 -6.79
C ILE A 280 3.87 -7.21 -7.79
N GLN A 281 3.38 -8.04 -8.72
CA GLN A 281 4.20 -8.66 -9.76
C GLN A 281 4.82 -7.59 -10.67
N LEU A 282 4.03 -6.68 -11.21
CA LEU A 282 4.50 -5.58 -12.05
C LEU A 282 5.55 -4.72 -11.33
N ALA A 283 5.29 -4.32 -10.09
CA ALA A 283 6.22 -3.52 -9.30
C ALA A 283 7.52 -4.27 -8.99
N HIS A 284 7.45 -5.59 -8.74
CA HIS A 284 8.62 -6.43 -8.54
C HIS A 284 9.46 -6.55 -9.81
N GLU A 285 8.85 -6.83 -10.96
CA GLU A 285 9.52 -6.91 -12.25
C GLU A 285 10.25 -5.60 -12.59
N MET A 286 9.58 -4.46 -12.40
CA MET A 286 10.21 -3.15 -12.62
C MET A 286 11.35 -2.86 -11.64
N ARG A 287 11.25 -3.31 -10.40
CA ARG A 287 12.29 -3.15 -9.38
C ARG A 287 13.60 -3.84 -9.77
N ILE A 288 13.52 -5.01 -10.39
CA ILE A 288 14.68 -5.82 -10.76
C ILE A 288 15.15 -5.60 -12.22
N ALA A 289 14.37 -4.86 -13.03
CA ALA A 289 14.69 -4.59 -14.42
C ALA A 289 15.92 -3.67 -14.55
N SER A 290 16.79 -4.00 -15.51
CA SER A 290 17.85 -3.08 -15.92
C SER A 290 17.27 -1.93 -16.75
N PRO A 291 17.63 -0.67 -16.46
CA PRO A 291 17.17 0.46 -17.26
C PRO A 291 17.64 0.36 -18.73
N VAL A 292 16.74 0.74 -19.64
CA VAL A 292 17.04 0.87 -21.07
C VAL A 292 16.98 2.32 -21.52
N THR A 293 17.53 2.65 -22.69
CA THR A 293 17.51 4.01 -23.25
C THR A 293 16.06 4.50 -23.39
N PRO A 294 15.73 5.71 -22.87
CA PRO A 294 14.41 6.28 -23.01
C PRO A 294 14.00 6.52 -24.45
N GLY A 295 12.78 6.10 -24.79
CA GLY A 295 12.17 6.37 -26.09
C GLY A 295 11.26 7.61 -26.09
N ALA A 296 10.59 7.86 -27.21
CA ALA A 296 9.61 8.94 -27.37
C ALA A 296 8.41 8.80 -26.42
N ASP A 297 8.15 7.61 -25.92
CA ASP A 297 7.11 7.24 -24.96
C ASP A 297 7.52 7.46 -23.49
N ALA A 298 8.73 7.97 -23.24
CA ALA A 298 9.18 8.29 -21.89
C ALA A 298 8.35 9.42 -21.29
N HIS A 299 8.20 9.40 -19.97
CA HIS A 299 7.49 10.43 -19.22
C HIS A 299 8.08 11.83 -19.46
N ARG A 300 7.24 12.88 -19.53
CA ARG A 300 7.65 14.27 -19.84
C ARG A 300 8.78 14.80 -18.95
N LEU A 301 8.80 14.43 -17.65
CA LEU A 301 9.86 14.88 -16.73
C LEU A 301 11.21 14.24 -17.07
N LEU A 302 11.22 12.98 -17.51
CA LEU A 302 12.44 12.33 -17.95
C LEU A 302 12.95 12.91 -19.26
N ARG A 303 12.08 13.22 -20.23
CA ARG A 303 12.43 13.85 -21.52
C ARG A 303 13.08 15.22 -21.40
N ARG A 304 12.84 15.94 -20.31
CA ARG A 304 13.44 17.27 -20.05
C ARG A 304 14.87 17.19 -19.50
N THR A 305 15.30 16.00 -19.08
CA THR A 305 16.60 15.77 -18.43
C THR A 305 17.61 15.16 -19.41
N ILE A 306 17.16 14.70 -20.57
CA ILE A 306 17.95 14.19 -21.69
C ILE A 306 18.12 15.31 -22.72
#